data_efb441cc290842787e732ea40fc33ce4
#
_entry.id   efb441cc290842787e732ea40fc33ce4
#
_cell.length_a   1.000
_cell.length_b   1.000
_cell.length_c   1.000
_cell.angle_alpha   90.00
_cell.angle_beta   90.00
_cell.angle_gamma   90.00
#
_symmetry.space_group_name_H-M   'P 1'
#
loop_
_entity.id
_entity.type
_entity.pdbx_description
1 polymer ?
#
loop_
_entity_poly.entity_id
_entity_poly.type
_entity_poly.pdbx_seq_one_letter_code
_entity_poly.pdbx_strand_id
1 'polypeptide(L)'
;MVRAGLVWWTLWTCGCGDEGAAHARRVVRETHAAEVRAIVREDVARHLRGVAAAAERVAPGFVVPDEKARETQMRTALRLLTKPPRGIPELIVSPRTFTAALAPSGLVLATDAKPESDRMTGQPLAAQFSVVREALAGKGGYAIDQFPAIEKDGEGSVSLLFAAPATKAGEVVGAVLTGIPLWRLSQRLTKQLQLDHVSEKGAILWVYVYRGAALHHFGTPPDLDGALPGADARAEALRKSPGGATGELLQFGRWYAWGLVPLRALGPDVGALIVRSDPS
;
A
#
# COMPACT_ATOMS: atom_id res chain seq x y z
N MET A 1 -53.55 46.24 -27.76
CA MET A 1 -53.33 44.75 -27.91
C MET A 1 -51.89 44.54 -28.30
N VAL A 2 -51.06 44.21 -27.34
CA VAL A 2 -49.58 43.89 -27.54
C VAL A 2 -49.41 42.42 -27.37
N ARG A 3 -48.98 41.72 -28.44
CA ARG A 3 -48.63 40.27 -28.40
C ARG A 3 -47.22 40.16 -27.91
N ALA A 4 -47.03 39.56 -26.73
CA ALA A 4 -45.75 39.13 -26.20
C ALA A 4 -45.35 37.83 -26.90
N GLY A 5 -44.24 37.87 -27.66
CA GLY A 5 -43.61 36.70 -28.23
C GLY A 5 -42.74 36.01 -27.18
N LEU A 6 -43.09 34.77 -26.82
CA LEU A 6 -42.24 33.88 -26.01
C LEU A 6 -41.10 33.36 -26.89
N VAL A 7 -39.89 33.80 -26.64
CA VAL A 7 -38.66 33.19 -27.21
C VAL A 7 -38.29 32.01 -26.38
N TRP A 8 -38.45 30.80 -26.92
CA TRP A 8 -37.96 29.57 -26.35
C TRP A 8 -36.45 29.48 -26.60
N TRP A 9 -35.67 29.67 -25.54
CA TRP A 9 -34.24 29.29 -25.55
C TRP A 9 -34.13 27.77 -25.34
N THR A 10 -33.93 27.04 -26.40
CA THR A 10 -33.48 25.66 -26.34
C THR A 10 -32.01 25.66 -25.89
N LEU A 11 -31.77 25.36 -24.62
CA LEU A 11 -30.46 25.04 -24.11
C LEU A 11 -30.02 23.73 -24.79
N TRP A 12 -29.20 23.84 -25.80
CA TRP A 12 -28.37 22.74 -26.25
C TRP A 12 -27.33 22.49 -25.18
N THR A 13 -27.59 21.57 -24.27
CA THR A 13 -26.53 20.95 -23.45
C THR A 13 -25.70 20.11 -24.38
N CYS A 14 -24.51 20.60 -24.75
CA CYS A 14 -23.50 19.83 -25.44
C CYS A 14 -23.19 18.56 -24.64
N GLY A 15 -23.59 17.39 -25.14
CA GLY A 15 -23.38 16.07 -24.54
C GLY A 15 -21.93 15.56 -24.59
N CYS A 16 -20.92 16.42 -24.75
CA CYS A 16 -19.51 16.01 -24.86
C CYS A 16 -18.87 15.63 -23.50
N GLY A 17 -19.51 15.92 -22.36
CA GLY A 17 -18.99 15.55 -21.03
C GLY A 17 -19.23 14.10 -20.63
N ASP A 18 -20.22 13.46 -21.25
CA ASP A 18 -20.71 12.13 -20.84
C ASP A 18 -19.90 10.97 -21.46
N GLU A 19 -19.35 11.15 -22.64
CA GLU A 19 -18.58 10.10 -23.33
C GLU A 19 -17.23 9.82 -22.66
N GLY A 20 -16.51 10.85 -22.24
CA GLY A 20 -15.24 10.74 -21.52
C GLY A 20 -15.40 10.03 -20.17
N ALA A 21 -16.44 10.38 -19.41
CA ALA A 21 -16.76 9.72 -18.15
C ALA A 21 -17.14 8.25 -18.33
N ALA A 22 -17.98 7.96 -19.33
CA ALA A 22 -18.39 6.58 -19.66
C ALA A 22 -17.19 5.73 -20.11
N HIS A 23 -16.27 6.30 -20.91
CA HIS A 23 -15.03 5.65 -21.30
C HIS A 23 -14.14 5.39 -20.09
N ALA A 24 -13.86 6.41 -19.26
CA ALA A 24 -13.06 6.28 -18.04
C ALA A 24 -13.63 5.19 -17.10
N ARG A 25 -14.97 5.16 -16.90
CA ARG A 25 -15.64 4.13 -16.08
C ARG A 25 -15.45 2.73 -16.64
N ARG A 26 -15.55 2.55 -17.95
CA ARG A 26 -15.32 1.26 -18.59
C ARG A 26 -13.87 0.79 -18.40
N VAL A 27 -12.88 1.66 -18.65
CA VAL A 27 -11.45 1.34 -18.46
C VAL A 27 -11.13 1.00 -17.01
N VAL A 28 -11.66 1.78 -16.05
CA VAL A 28 -11.49 1.49 -14.61
C VAL A 28 -12.03 0.10 -14.26
N ARG A 29 -13.21 -0.27 -14.76
CA ARG A 29 -13.86 -1.55 -14.48
C ARG A 29 -13.16 -2.73 -15.16
N GLU A 30 -12.85 -2.61 -16.45
CA GLU A 30 -12.44 -3.74 -17.28
C GLU A 30 -10.92 -3.95 -17.29
N THR A 31 -10.15 -2.88 -17.12
CA THR A 31 -8.68 -2.91 -17.22
C THR A 31 -8.04 -2.67 -15.86
N HIS A 32 -8.15 -1.45 -15.31
CA HIS A 32 -7.40 -1.07 -14.12
C HIS A 32 -7.74 -1.89 -12.87
N ALA A 33 -8.98 -2.35 -12.71
CA ALA A 33 -9.35 -3.20 -11.59
C ALA A 33 -8.62 -4.55 -11.60
N ALA A 34 -8.40 -5.12 -12.76
CA ALA A 34 -7.64 -6.37 -12.92
C ALA A 34 -6.14 -6.13 -12.69
N GLU A 35 -5.60 -5.05 -13.25
CA GLU A 35 -4.20 -4.64 -13.10
C GLU A 35 -3.83 -4.40 -11.64
N VAL A 36 -4.64 -3.62 -10.90
CA VAL A 36 -4.41 -3.37 -9.47
C VAL A 36 -4.37 -4.67 -8.67
N ARG A 37 -5.30 -5.61 -8.91
CA ARG A 37 -5.27 -6.91 -8.23
C ARG A 37 -4.02 -7.72 -8.57
N ALA A 38 -3.58 -7.68 -9.83
CA ALA A 38 -2.38 -8.39 -10.28
C ALA A 38 -1.11 -7.80 -9.64
N ILE A 39 -0.97 -6.47 -9.66
CA ILE A 39 0.17 -5.75 -9.05
C ILE A 39 0.25 -6.04 -7.56
N VAL A 40 -0.87 -5.92 -6.81
CA VAL A 40 -0.88 -6.17 -5.37
C VAL A 40 -0.50 -7.61 -5.05
N ARG A 41 -1.04 -8.59 -5.78
CA ARG A 41 -0.70 -10.00 -5.60
C ARG A 41 0.78 -10.28 -5.85
N GLU A 42 1.33 -9.71 -6.91
CA GLU A 42 2.76 -9.85 -7.23
C GLU A 42 3.65 -9.15 -6.20
N ASP A 43 3.29 -7.93 -5.79
CA ASP A 43 4.03 -7.19 -4.77
C ASP A 43 4.05 -7.94 -3.43
N VAL A 44 2.90 -8.48 -2.98
CA VAL A 44 2.84 -9.31 -1.76
C VAL A 44 3.74 -10.53 -1.87
N ALA A 45 3.64 -11.28 -2.96
CA ALA A 45 4.48 -12.47 -3.17
C ALA A 45 5.98 -12.10 -3.21
N ARG A 46 6.33 -11.00 -3.86
CA ARG A 46 7.70 -10.47 -3.94
C ARG A 46 8.23 -10.11 -2.55
N HIS A 47 7.43 -9.40 -1.74
CA HIS A 47 7.86 -9.00 -0.39
C HIS A 47 8.01 -10.20 0.55
N LEU A 48 7.14 -11.20 0.46
CA LEU A 48 7.29 -12.44 1.23
C LEU A 48 8.60 -13.16 0.88
N ARG A 49 8.95 -13.27 -0.41
CA ARG A 49 10.25 -13.83 -0.81
C ARG A 49 11.42 -12.99 -0.31
N GLY A 50 11.31 -11.65 -0.44
CA GLY A 50 12.36 -10.74 0.00
C GLY A 50 12.63 -10.80 1.50
N VAL A 51 11.56 -10.83 2.33
CA VAL A 51 11.73 -10.91 3.79
C VAL A 51 12.24 -12.29 4.24
N ALA A 52 11.83 -13.37 3.56
CA ALA A 52 12.37 -14.70 3.81
C ALA A 52 13.88 -14.78 3.50
N ALA A 53 14.29 -14.30 2.32
CA ALA A 53 15.71 -14.22 1.96
C ALA A 53 16.52 -13.31 2.92
N ALA A 54 15.90 -12.24 3.43
CA ALA A 54 16.50 -11.40 4.45
C ALA A 54 16.72 -12.16 5.76
N ALA A 55 15.72 -12.91 6.21
CA ALA A 55 15.78 -13.71 7.42
C ALA A 55 16.89 -14.76 7.35
N GLU A 56 17.00 -15.48 6.23
CA GLU A 56 18.09 -16.43 5.98
C GLU A 56 19.48 -15.76 6.06
N ARG A 57 19.62 -14.59 5.42
CA ARG A 57 20.90 -13.88 5.36
C ARG A 57 21.34 -13.34 6.71
N VAL A 58 20.42 -12.90 7.56
CA VAL A 58 20.75 -12.34 8.89
C VAL A 58 20.77 -13.39 10.01
N ALA A 59 20.27 -14.60 9.77
CA ALA A 59 20.21 -15.69 10.75
C ALA A 59 21.53 -15.92 11.51
N PRO A 60 22.72 -15.92 10.89
CA PRO A 60 23.99 -16.06 11.62
C PRO A 60 24.24 -14.97 12.66
N GLY A 61 23.71 -13.77 12.45
CA GLY A 61 23.87 -12.65 13.37
C GLY A 61 23.15 -12.84 14.71
N PHE A 62 22.05 -13.59 14.73
CA PHE A 62 21.28 -13.80 15.97
C PHE A 62 22.01 -14.60 17.06
N VAL A 63 22.97 -15.42 16.68
CA VAL A 63 23.70 -16.30 17.60
C VAL A 63 25.07 -15.76 18.04
N VAL A 64 25.36 -14.51 17.73
CA VAL A 64 26.56 -13.81 18.24
C VAL A 64 26.42 -13.62 19.74
N PRO A 65 27.37 -14.13 20.57
CA PRO A 65 27.18 -14.11 22.04
C PRO A 65 27.17 -12.71 22.63
N ASP A 66 28.09 -11.85 22.21
CA ASP A 66 28.17 -10.47 22.68
C ASP A 66 27.01 -9.62 22.14
N GLU A 67 26.25 -9.01 23.03
CA GLU A 67 25.03 -8.28 22.68
C GLU A 67 25.31 -7.03 21.83
N LYS A 68 26.35 -6.27 22.15
CA LYS A 68 26.72 -5.07 21.42
C LYS A 68 27.28 -5.38 20.04
N ALA A 69 28.09 -6.44 19.96
CA ALA A 69 28.60 -6.93 18.68
C ALA A 69 27.46 -7.48 17.81
N ARG A 70 26.52 -8.20 18.41
CA ARG A 70 25.32 -8.73 17.75
C ARG A 70 24.46 -7.60 17.17
N GLU A 71 24.13 -6.55 17.96
CA GLU A 71 23.37 -5.39 17.46
C GLU A 71 24.09 -4.72 16.30
N THR A 72 25.39 -4.43 16.44
CA THR A 72 26.21 -3.75 15.42
C THR A 72 26.27 -4.56 14.13
N GLN A 73 26.52 -5.86 14.23
CA GLN A 73 26.59 -6.77 13.09
C GLN A 73 25.23 -6.88 12.40
N MET A 74 24.16 -7.01 13.19
CA MET A 74 22.80 -7.10 12.68
C MET A 74 22.40 -5.83 11.93
N ARG A 75 22.62 -4.65 12.50
CA ARG A 75 22.34 -3.35 11.89
C ARG A 75 23.11 -3.19 10.56
N THR A 76 24.36 -3.60 10.53
CA THR A 76 25.18 -3.57 9.32
C THR A 76 24.60 -4.51 8.25
N ALA A 77 24.24 -5.74 8.64
CA ALA A 77 23.64 -6.71 7.73
C ALA A 77 22.32 -6.20 7.15
N LEU A 78 21.40 -5.67 7.99
CA LEU A 78 20.12 -5.12 7.55
C LEU A 78 20.30 -3.99 6.53
N ARG A 79 21.25 -3.08 6.74
CA ARG A 79 21.55 -1.99 5.78
C ARG A 79 22.04 -2.49 4.44
N LEU A 80 22.75 -3.61 4.42
CA LEU A 80 23.26 -4.21 3.18
C LEU A 80 22.19 -4.95 2.38
N LEU A 81 21.05 -5.32 2.99
CA LEU A 81 19.97 -6.03 2.31
C LEU A 81 19.38 -5.23 1.14
N THR A 82 19.49 -3.91 1.17
CA THR A 82 18.92 -3.01 0.17
C THR A 82 19.95 -2.27 -0.67
N LYS A 83 21.25 -2.59 -0.50
CA LYS A 83 22.34 -1.92 -1.23
C LYS A 83 22.89 -2.79 -2.35
N PRO A 84 22.77 -2.37 -3.62
CA PRO A 84 23.48 -3.03 -4.73
C PRO A 84 25.01 -3.07 -4.49
N PRO A 85 25.73 -4.05 -5.00
CA PRO A 85 25.24 -5.24 -5.72
C PRO A 85 24.84 -6.41 -4.80
N ARG A 86 25.01 -6.27 -3.49
CA ARG A 86 24.81 -7.35 -2.51
C ARG A 86 23.41 -7.41 -1.91
N GLY A 87 22.55 -6.45 -2.24
CA GLY A 87 21.18 -6.39 -1.72
C GLY A 87 20.30 -7.51 -2.26
N ILE A 88 19.14 -7.67 -1.64
CA ILE A 88 18.06 -8.56 -2.08
C ILE A 88 17.23 -7.79 -3.09
N PRO A 89 17.12 -8.24 -4.35
CA PRO A 89 16.41 -7.50 -5.40
C PRO A 89 14.98 -7.11 -5.02
N GLU A 90 14.26 -8.01 -4.39
CA GLU A 90 12.89 -7.79 -3.92
C GLU A 90 12.77 -6.65 -2.90
N LEU A 91 13.78 -6.47 -2.05
CA LEU A 91 13.82 -5.40 -1.06
C LEU A 91 14.38 -4.09 -1.61
N ILE A 92 15.26 -4.14 -2.62
CA ILE A 92 15.82 -2.94 -3.27
C ILE A 92 14.70 -2.13 -3.95
N VAL A 93 13.78 -2.82 -4.66
CA VAL A 93 12.68 -2.17 -5.39
C VAL A 93 11.42 -1.95 -4.54
N SER A 94 11.45 -2.38 -3.28
CA SER A 94 10.32 -2.28 -2.37
C SER A 94 10.06 -0.85 -1.90
N PRO A 95 8.80 -0.39 -1.84
CA PRO A 95 8.42 0.88 -1.21
C PRO A 95 8.41 0.81 0.32
N ARG A 96 9.11 -0.16 0.93
CA ARG A 96 9.21 -0.32 2.38
C ARG A 96 9.81 0.90 3.07
N THR A 97 9.52 1.05 4.35
CA THR A 97 10.06 2.13 5.17
C THR A 97 11.17 1.68 6.13
N PHE A 98 11.20 0.39 6.48
CA PHE A 98 12.18 -0.16 7.43
C PHE A 98 12.38 -1.65 7.22
N THR A 99 13.47 -2.17 7.80
CA THR A 99 13.68 -3.60 8.05
C THR A 99 14.24 -3.75 9.46
N ALA A 100 13.62 -4.64 10.25
CA ALA A 100 13.98 -4.90 11.64
C ALA A 100 14.29 -6.38 11.87
N ALA A 101 15.27 -6.67 12.71
CA ALA A 101 15.56 -7.98 13.24
C ALA A 101 15.04 -8.09 14.68
N LEU A 102 14.31 -9.17 14.99
CA LEU A 102 13.67 -9.41 16.27
C LEU A 102 14.26 -10.64 16.95
N ALA A 103 14.59 -10.52 18.22
CA ALA A 103 14.98 -11.65 19.07
C ALA A 103 13.85 -12.69 19.21
N PRO A 104 14.12 -13.93 19.66
CA PRO A 104 13.08 -14.91 19.98
C PRO A 104 12.04 -14.40 21.01
N SER A 105 12.43 -13.45 21.87
CA SER A 105 11.53 -12.76 22.81
C SER A 105 10.55 -11.79 22.15
N GLY A 106 10.76 -11.46 20.87
CA GLY A 106 9.97 -10.46 20.14
C GLY A 106 10.45 -9.02 20.33
N LEU A 107 11.57 -8.82 21.03
CA LEU A 107 12.22 -7.50 21.09
C LEU A 107 12.97 -7.20 19.79
N VAL A 108 12.90 -5.97 19.33
CA VAL A 108 13.70 -5.50 18.19
C VAL A 108 15.17 -5.40 18.62
N LEU A 109 16.04 -6.18 17.99
CA LEU A 109 17.49 -6.14 18.21
C LEU A 109 18.17 -5.01 17.46
N ALA A 110 17.74 -4.77 16.23
CA ALA A 110 18.30 -3.74 15.38
C ALA A 110 17.34 -3.43 14.21
N THR A 111 17.51 -2.23 13.64
CA THR A 111 16.86 -1.83 12.37
C THR A 111 17.90 -1.39 11.35
N ASP A 112 17.47 -1.16 10.10
CA ASP A 112 18.29 -0.54 9.05
C ASP A 112 18.36 1.00 9.16
N ALA A 113 17.65 1.60 10.11
CA ALA A 113 17.74 3.03 10.43
C ALA A 113 19.11 3.41 11.01
N LYS A 114 19.42 4.70 11.01
CA LYS A 114 20.59 5.21 11.71
C LYS A 114 20.36 5.13 13.23
N PRO A 115 21.40 4.83 14.05
CA PRO A 115 21.23 4.67 15.50
C PRO A 115 20.58 5.88 16.17
N GLU A 116 20.93 7.09 15.74
CA GLU A 116 20.43 8.35 16.28
C GLU A 116 18.94 8.62 15.99
N SER A 117 18.38 8.01 14.93
CA SER A 117 16.98 8.14 14.54
C SER A 117 16.13 6.92 14.87
N ASP A 118 16.75 5.80 15.28
CA ASP A 118 16.08 4.54 15.53
C ASP A 118 15.26 4.57 16.83
N ARG A 119 13.94 4.39 16.73
CA ARG A 119 13.03 4.27 17.86
C ARG A 119 12.52 2.85 18.10
N MET A 120 12.84 1.95 17.21
CA MET A 120 12.29 0.59 17.25
C MET A 120 13.15 -0.35 18.10
N THR A 121 14.47 -0.16 18.13
CA THR A 121 15.37 -1.04 18.91
C THR A 121 14.94 -1.08 20.38
N GLY A 122 14.78 -2.30 20.92
CA GLY A 122 14.27 -2.57 22.26
C GLY A 122 12.73 -2.63 22.38
N GLN A 123 11.96 -2.32 21.34
CA GLN A 123 10.50 -2.39 21.39
C GLN A 123 9.98 -3.84 21.32
N PRO A 124 8.96 -4.20 22.13
CA PRO A 124 8.40 -5.56 22.18
C PRO A 124 7.31 -5.75 21.12
N LEU A 125 7.67 -5.93 19.85
CA LEU A 125 6.72 -5.98 18.75
C LEU A 125 5.88 -7.28 18.72
N ALA A 126 6.37 -8.39 19.29
CA ALA A 126 5.58 -9.61 19.37
C ALA A 126 4.31 -9.45 20.23
N ALA A 127 4.31 -8.58 21.23
CA ALA A 127 3.13 -8.28 22.02
C ALA A 127 2.04 -7.56 21.20
N GLN A 128 2.46 -6.77 20.21
CA GLN A 128 1.59 -5.90 19.44
C GLN A 128 1.09 -6.56 18.13
N PHE A 129 1.96 -7.32 17.43
CA PHE A 129 1.69 -7.79 16.06
C PHE A 129 1.62 -9.32 15.97
N SER A 130 0.50 -9.84 15.47
CA SER A 130 0.30 -11.28 15.28
C SER A 130 1.30 -11.85 14.27
N VAL A 131 1.59 -11.13 13.18
CA VAL A 131 2.53 -11.55 12.16
C VAL A 131 3.95 -11.79 12.71
N VAL A 132 4.35 -11.03 13.73
CA VAL A 132 5.64 -11.23 14.42
C VAL A 132 5.61 -12.51 15.27
N ARG A 133 4.51 -12.73 16.03
CA ARG A 133 4.35 -13.97 16.82
C ARG A 133 4.35 -15.20 15.94
N GLU A 134 3.67 -15.15 14.79
CA GLU A 134 3.63 -16.24 13.82
C GLU A 134 5.03 -16.52 13.24
N ALA A 135 5.78 -15.47 12.89
CA ALA A 135 7.15 -15.62 12.40
C ALA A 135 8.07 -16.26 13.47
N LEU A 136 7.98 -15.83 14.73
CA LEU A 136 8.72 -16.43 15.83
C LEU A 136 8.29 -17.89 16.13
N ALA A 137 7.07 -18.26 15.75
CA ALA A 137 6.59 -19.65 15.77
C ALA A 137 6.96 -20.44 14.49
N GLY A 138 7.82 -19.89 13.62
CA GLY A 138 8.31 -20.55 12.41
C GLY A 138 7.45 -20.33 11.15
N LYS A 139 6.40 -19.48 11.20
CA LYS A 139 5.48 -19.26 10.08
C LYS A 139 5.58 -17.84 9.54
N GLY A 140 6.24 -17.68 8.40
CA GLY A 140 6.26 -16.40 7.67
C GLY A 140 4.87 -15.98 7.15
N GLY A 141 4.63 -14.65 7.08
CA GLY A 141 3.35 -14.14 6.65
C GLY A 141 3.31 -12.62 6.54
N TYR A 142 2.10 -12.10 6.39
CA TYR A 142 1.84 -10.66 6.37
C TYR A 142 0.52 -10.32 7.07
N ALA A 143 0.41 -9.07 7.53
CA ALA A 143 -0.80 -8.50 8.12
C ALA A 143 -0.84 -6.98 7.85
N ILE A 144 -2.03 -6.37 7.95
CA ILE A 144 -2.14 -4.92 7.98
C ILE A 144 -2.43 -4.48 9.40
N ASP A 145 -1.64 -3.55 9.91
CA ASP A 145 -1.83 -3.01 11.25
C ASP A 145 -1.37 -1.56 11.37
N GLN A 146 -1.78 -0.89 12.46
CA GLN A 146 -1.28 0.43 12.83
C GLN A 146 0.14 0.28 13.36
N PHE A 147 1.13 0.72 12.58
CA PHE A 147 2.53 0.63 12.97
C PHE A 147 2.99 1.95 13.60
N PRO A 148 3.74 1.92 14.71
CA PRO A 148 4.22 3.13 15.37
C PRO A 148 5.24 3.89 14.49
N ALA A 149 5.58 5.10 14.90
CA ALA A 149 6.64 5.85 14.26
C ALA A 149 7.99 5.11 14.34
N ILE A 150 8.66 5.02 13.19
CA ILE A 150 9.95 4.34 13.05
C ILE A 150 11.09 5.28 13.43
N GLU A 151 10.94 6.54 13.07
CA GLU A 151 11.92 7.61 13.31
C GLU A 151 11.41 8.60 14.36
N LYS A 152 12.34 9.35 14.94
CA LYS A 152 12.08 10.24 16.09
C LYS A 152 11.02 11.31 15.82
N ASP A 153 10.98 11.84 14.61
CA ASP A 153 10.08 12.92 14.21
C ASP A 153 8.98 12.42 13.24
N GLY A 154 8.86 11.09 13.11
CA GLY A 154 7.87 10.46 12.25
C GLY A 154 6.53 10.23 12.95
N GLU A 155 5.50 10.00 12.14
CA GLU A 155 4.19 9.56 12.59
C GLU A 155 3.99 8.06 12.32
N GLY A 156 3.17 7.43 13.17
CA GLY A 156 2.72 6.06 12.93
C GLY A 156 1.80 5.98 11.71
N SER A 157 1.80 4.85 11.04
CA SER A 157 0.98 4.66 9.84
C SER A 157 0.34 3.27 9.78
N VAL A 158 -0.83 3.18 9.17
CA VAL A 158 -1.38 1.88 8.78
C VAL A 158 -0.47 1.29 7.71
N SER A 159 0.09 0.12 8.00
CA SER A 159 1.13 -0.49 7.18
C SER A 159 0.83 -1.96 6.89
N LEU A 160 1.16 -2.40 5.70
CA LEU A 160 1.25 -3.81 5.34
C LEU A 160 2.60 -4.33 5.85
N LEU A 161 2.56 -5.17 6.87
CA LEU A 161 3.70 -5.75 7.56
C LEU A 161 3.99 -7.14 7.02
N PHE A 162 5.27 -7.47 6.80
CA PHE A 162 5.74 -8.78 6.37
C PHE A 162 6.77 -9.29 7.37
N ALA A 163 6.62 -10.52 7.84
CA ALA A 163 7.58 -11.13 8.73
C ALA A 163 7.97 -12.55 8.28
N ALA A 164 9.22 -12.91 8.52
CA ALA A 164 9.73 -14.25 8.25
C ALA A 164 10.61 -14.73 9.40
N PRO A 165 10.57 -16.05 9.73
CA PRO A 165 11.43 -16.65 10.72
C PRO A 165 12.90 -16.67 10.23
N ALA A 166 13.82 -16.29 11.10
CA ALA A 166 15.24 -16.53 10.90
C ALA A 166 15.59 -17.87 11.56
N THR A 167 16.03 -18.84 10.75
CA THR A 167 16.32 -20.20 11.24
C THR A 167 17.79 -20.51 11.12
N LYS A 168 18.33 -21.23 12.11
CA LYS A 168 19.69 -21.79 12.09
C LYS A 168 19.64 -23.22 12.61
N ALA A 169 20.20 -24.14 11.85
CA ALA A 169 20.17 -25.57 12.15
C ALA A 169 18.77 -26.14 12.44
N GLY A 170 17.75 -25.61 11.77
CA GLY A 170 16.36 -26.02 11.95
C GLY A 170 15.59 -25.32 13.09
N GLU A 171 16.28 -24.56 13.92
CA GLU A 171 15.67 -23.82 15.04
C GLU A 171 15.42 -22.36 14.68
N VAL A 172 14.31 -21.78 15.16
CA VAL A 172 14.01 -20.36 15.01
C VAL A 172 14.84 -19.56 16.01
N VAL A 173 15.78 -18.78 15.49
CA VAL A 173 16.70 -17.94 16.27
C VAL A 173 16.26 -16.47 16.34
N GLY A 174 15.20 -16.12 15.65
CA GLY A 174 14.62 -14.78 15.60
C GLY A 174 13.69 -14.62 14.41
N ALA A 175 13.38 -13.37 14.08
CA ALA A 175 12.56 -13.04 12.91
C ALA A 175 13.06 -11.75 12.24
N VAL A 176 12.69 -11.56 10.96
CA VAL A 176 12.83 -10.29 10.24
C VAL A 176 11.45 -9.73 9.94
N LEU A 177 11.27 -8.44 10.19
CA LEU A 177 10.06 -7.68 9.91
C LEU A 177 10.37 -6.53 8.95
N THR A 178 9.47 -6.28 8.00
CA THR A 178 9.47 -5.06 7.17
C THR A 178 8.05 -4.55 7.00
N GLY A 179 7.89 -3.27 6.64
CA GLY A 179 6.57 -2.67 6.49
C GLY A 179 6.48 -1.67 5.34
N ILE A 180 5.30 -1.63 4.74
CA ILE A 180 4.92 -0.70 3.67
C ILE A 180 3.69 0.08 4.14
N PRO A 181 3.80 1.37 4.41
CA PRO A 181 2.63 2.20 4.67
C PRO A 181 1.63 2.14 3.52
N LEU A 182 0.33 2.08 3.82
CA LEU A 182 -0.71 1.96 2.78
C LEU A 182 -0.69 3.15 1.81
N TRP A 183 -0.29 4.35 2.26
CA TRP A 183 -0.13 5.49 1.36
C TRP A 183 1.02 5.29 0.35
N ARG A 184 2.12 4.58 0.73
CA ARG A 184 3.19 4.21 -0.21
C ARG A 184 2.76 3.13 -1.19
N LEU A 185 1.93 2.18 -0.73
CA LEU A 185 1.32 1.21 -1.62
C LEU A 185 0.43 1.92 -2.65
N SER A 186 -0.40 2.86 -2.21
CA SER A 186 -1.22 3.71 -3.08
C SER A 186 -0.37 4.46 -4.12
N GLN A 187 0.71 5.12 -3.68
CA GLN A 187 1.64 5.83 -4.57
C GLN A 187 2.27 4.88 -5.62
N ARG A 188 2.67 3.69 -5.19
CA ARG A 188 3.22 2.68 -6.10
C ARG A 188 2.22 2.23 -7.15
N LEU A 189 0.97 1.94 -6.73
CA LEU A 189 -0.11 1.55 -7.65
C LEU A 189 -0.41 2.66 -8.65
N THR A 190 -0.52 3.91 -8.19
CA THR A 190 -0.73 5.07 -9.06
C THR A 190 0.37 5.19 -10.11
N LYS A 191 1.65 5.16 -9.67
CA LYS A 191 2.79 5.26 -10.59
C LYS A 191 2.86 4.12 -11.59
N GLN A 192 2.58 2.89 -11.17
CA GLN A 192 2.61 1.74 -12.05
C GLN A 192 1.55 1.86 -13.14
N LEU A 193 0.28 2.15 -12.76
CA LEU A 193 -0.78 2.34 -13.74
C LEU A 193 -0.49 3.52 -14.69
N GLN A 194 0.04 4.63 -14.19
CA GLN A 194 0.43 5.76 -15.04
C GLN A 194 1.54 5.40 -16.03
N LEU A 195 2.49 4.54 -15.66
CA LEU A 195 3.54 4.06 -16.55
C LEU A 195 2.99 3.08 -17.60
N ASP A 196 2.14 2.16 -17.18
CA ASP A 196 1.54 1.15 -18.08
C ASP A 196 0.61 1.81 -19.13
N HIS A 197 0.04 2.98 -18.79
CA HIS A 197 -0.88 3.75 -19.64
C HIS A 197 -0.29 5.11 -20.09
N VAL A 198 1.02 5.23 -20.18
CA VAL A 198 1.71 6.48 -20.56
C VAL A 198 1.33 7.02 -21.94
N SER A 199 0.84 6.17 -22.83
CA SER A 199 0.36 6.57 -24.17
C SER A 199 -0.98 7.32 -24.14
N GLU A 200 -1.73 7.24 -23.04
CA GLU A 200 -3.04 7.87 -22.88
C GLU A 200 -2.87 9.33 -22.41
N LYS A 201 -2.51 10.19 -23.37
CA LYS A 201 -2.20 11.60 -23.10
C LYS A 201 -3.39 12.33 -22.49
N GLY A 202 -3.13 13.08 -21.41
CA GLY A 202 -4.13 13.92 -20.73
C GLY A 202 -5.06 13.17 -19.77
N ALA A 203 -4.95 11.85 -19.67
CA ALA A 203 -5.63 11.09 -18.64
C ALA A 203 -5.05 11.41 -17.25
N ILE A 204 -5.92 11.62 -16.28
CA ILE A 204 -5.55 11.75 -14.87
C ILE A 204 -5.92 10.44 -14.19
N LEU A 205 -4.99 9.88 -13.42
CA LEU A 205 -5.17 8.60 -12.76
C LEU A 205 -4.57 8.64 -11.36
N TRP A 206 -5.38 8.29 -10.35
CA TRP A 206 -4.96 8.11 -8.97
C TRP A 206 -5.50 6.80 -8.41
N VAL A 207 -4.77 6.22 -7.48
CA VAL A 207 -5.22 5.06 -6.70
C VAL A 207 -5.13 5.41 -5.23
N TYR A 208 -6.20 5.17 -4.49
CA TYR A 208 -6.25 5.17 -3.05
C TYR A 208 -6.25 3.73 -2.56
N VAL A 209 -5.64 3.46 -1.43
CA VAL A 209 -5.86 2.20 -0.70
C VAL A 209 -6.75 2.53 0.48
N TYR A 210 -7.85 1.82 0.66
CA TYR A 210 -8.70 1.99 1.84
C TYR A 210 -8.58 0.80 2.79
N ARG A 211 -8.74 1.09 4.09
CA ARG A 211 -8.98 0.11 5.14
C ARG A 211 -10.13 0.61 6.01
N GLY A 212 -11.24 -0.12 6.01
CA GLY A 212 -12.47 0.35 6.68
C GLY A 212 -12.88 1.72 6.18
N ALA A 213 -12.99 2.72 7.08
CA ALA A 213 -13.35 4.09 6.74
C ALA A 213 -12.20 4.90 6.12
N ALA A 214 -10.96 4.61 6.48
CA ALA A 214 -9.81 5.42 6.11
C ALA A 214 -9.40 5.23 4.64
N LEU A 215 -9.03 6.35 3.99
CA LEU A 215 -8.38 6.40 2.69
C LEU A 215 -6.89 6.71 2.90
N HIS A 216 -6.03 5.95 2.23
CA HIS A 216 -4.59 6.14 2.26
C HIS A 216 -4.11 6.45 0.85
N HIS A 217 -3.53 7.63 0.65
CA HIS A 217 -3.06 8.10 -0.65
C HIS A 217 -1.86 9.04 -0.52
N PHE A 218 -1.29 9.44 -1.65
CA PHE A 218 -0.21 10.41 -1.71
C PHE A 218 -0.33 11.26 -2.99
N GLY A 219 -0.30 12.58 -2.81
CA GLY A 219 -0.26 13.54 -3.93
C GLY A 219 -1.58 13.71 -4.69
N THR A 220 -2.71 13.35 -4.06
CA THR A 220 -4.06 13.65 -4.58
C THR A 220 -4.57 14.99 -4.04
N PRO A 221 -5.42 15.72 -4.77
CA PRO A 221 -6.04 16.93 -4.25
C PRO A 221 -6.93 16.61 -3.03
N PRO A 222 -6.79 17.34 -1.89
CA PRO A 222 -7.58 17.07 -0.68
C PRO A 222 -9.09 17.15 -0.89
N ASP A 223 -9.56 18.07 -1.74
CA ASP A 223 -10.99 18.26 -2.03
C ASP A 223 -11.60 17.05 -2.75
N LEU A 224 -10.78 16.20 -3.38
CA LEU A 224 -11.25 15.00 -4.04
C LEU A 224 -11.69 13.95 -3.02
N ASP A 225 -11.02 13.88 -1.88
CA ASP A 225 -11.31 12.88 -0.82
C ASP A 225 -12.75 12.98 -0.33
N GLY A 226 -13.25 14.22 -0.15
CA GLY A 226 -14.61 14.48 0.28
C GLY A 226 -15.70 14.17 -0.78
N ALA A 227 -15.31 14.12 -2.06
CA ALA A 227 -16.21 13.80 -3.16
C ALA A 227 -16.29 12.28 -3.46
N LEU A 228 -15.33 11.50 -2.95
CA LEU A 228 -15.30 10.05 -3.13
C LEU A 228 -16.30 9.32 -2.22
N PRO A 229 -16.74 8.10 -2.58
CA PRO A 229 -17.69 7.36 -1.74
C PRO A 229 -17.12 7.12 -0.35
N GLY A 230 -17.85 7.55 0.67
CA GLY A 230 -17.55 7.28 2.09
C GLY A 230 -17.65 5.79 2.44
N ALA A 231 -17.28 5.43 3.67
CA ALA A 231 -17.20 4.03 4.11
C ALA A 231 -18.51 3.26 3.87
N ASP A 232 -19.65 3.82 4.29
CA ASP A 232 -20.97 3.16 4.17
C ASP A 232 -21.37 2.99 2.70
N ALA A 233 -21.10 4.02 1.86
CA ALA A 233 -21.37 3.97 0.44
C ALA A 233 -20.49 2.90 -0.26
N ARG A 234 -19.22 2.76 0.15
CA ARG A 234 -18.33 1.70 -0.35
C ARG A 234 -18.84 0.32 0.06
N ALA A 235 -19.20 0.14 1.33
CA ALA A 235 -19.72 -1.12 1.85
C ALA A 235 -21.00 -1.53 1.12
N GLU A 236 -21.94 -0.61 0.94
CA GLU A 236 -23.19 -0.85 0.22
C GLU A 236 -22.96 -1.17 -1.26
N ALA A 237 -22.07 -0.44 -1.94
CA ALA A 237 -21.72 -0.71 -3.32
C ALA A 237 -21.09 -2.12 -3.50
N LEU A 238 -20.22 -2.52 -2.58
CA LEU A 238 -19.58 -3.84 -2.60
C LEU A 238 -20.53 -4.97 -2.17
N ARG A 239 -21.54 -4.69 -1.36
CA ARG A 239 -22.60 -5.64 -1.03
C ARG A 239 -23.45 -5.97 -2.28
N LYS A 240 -23.76 -4.95 -3.10
CA LYS A 240 -24.47 -5.10 -4.39
C LYS A 240 -23.60 -5.73 -5.48
N SER A 241 -22.33 -5.41 -5.49
CA SER A 241 -21.37 -5.87 -6.49
C SER A 241 -20.06 -6.33 -5.83
N PRO A 242 -20.02 -7.59 -5.30
CA PRO A 242 -18.88 -8.07 -4.50
C PRO A 242 -17.55 -8.15 -5.24
N GLY A 243 -17.56 -8.11 -6.58
CA GLY A 243 -16.35 -8.09 -7.43
C GLY A 243 -15.73 -6.71 -7.62
N GLY A 244 -16.47 -5.65 -7.26
CA GLY A 244 -16.13 -4.26 -7.46
C GLY A 244 -17.32 -3.45 -7.93
N ALA A 245 -17.27 -2.14 -7.74
CA ALA A 245 -18.32 -1.21 -8.16
C ALA A 245 -17.67 0.01 -8.83
N THR A 246 -18.39 0.69 -9.71
CA THR A 246 -17.93 1.91 -10.36
C THR A 246 -19.00 2.99 -10.29
N GLY A 247 -18.58 4.24 -10.33
CA GLY A 247 -19.46 5.40 -10.45
C GLY A 247 -18.71 6.58 -11.03
N GLU A 248 -19.37 7.72 -10.99
CA GLU A 248 -18.86 8.95 -11.54
C GLU A 248 -19.03 10.10 -10.53
N LEU A 249 -18.21 11.11 -10.66
CA LEU A 249 -18.31 12.36 -9.92
C LEU A 249 -17.83 13.52 -10.79
N LEU A 250 -18.40 14.69 -10.55
CA LEU A 250 -17.97 15.94 -11.17
C LEU A 250 -17.22 16.74 -10.11
N GLN A 251 -15.94 17.03 -10.36
CA GLN A 251 -15.11 17.83 -9.46
C GLN A 251 -14.17 18.73 -10.28
N PHE A 252 -13.96 19.96 -9.83
CA PHE A 252 -13.12 20.96 -10.54
C PHE A 252 -13.54 21.19 -12.00
N GLY A 253 -14.85 21.10 -12.30
CA GLY A 253 -15.37 21.23 -13.67
C GLY A 253 -15.02 20.07 -14.61
N ARG A 254 -14.52 18.95 -14.09
CA ARG A 254 -14.13 17.77 -14.86
C ARG A 254 -14.82 16.51 -14.32
N TRP A 255 -15.23 15.64 -15.22
CA TRP A 255 -15.77 14.33 -14.87
C TRP A 255 -14.67 13.33 -14.51
N TYR A 256 -14.88 12.61 -13.42
CA TYR A 256 -14.05 11.50 -12.97
C TYR A 256 -14.90 10.25 -12.84
N ALA A 257 -14.38 9.15 -13.35
CA ALA A 257 -14.86 7.82 -12.97
C ALA A 257 -14.11 7.33 -11.75
N TRP A 258 -14.81 6.67 -10.84
CA TRP A 258 -14.17 5.94 -9.75
C TRP A 258 -14.53 4.46 -9.79
N GLY A 259 -13.65 3.60 -9.27
CA GLY A 259 -13.88 2.18 -9.16
C GLY A 259 -13.35 1.59 -7.85
N LEU A 260 -14.18 0.79 -7.20
CA LEU A 260 -13.84 0.03 -6.00
C LEU A 260 -13.31 -1.35 -6.40
N VAL A 261 -12.15 -1.70 -5.87
CA VAL A 261 -11.47 -2.97 -6.13
C VAL A 261 -11.19 -3.65 -4.79
N PRO A 262 -11.98 -4.64 -4.38
CA PRO A 262 -11.70 -5.39 -3.17
C PRO A 262 -10.36 -6.11 -3.28
N LEU A 263 -9.50 -5.95 -2.27
CA LEU A 263 -8.20 -6.62 -2.14
C LEU A 263 -8.27 -7.69 -1.03
N ARG A 264 -9.15 -8.67 -1.22
CA ARG A 264 -9.50 -9.68 -0.20
C ARG A 264 -8.32 -10.47 0.35
N ALA A 265 -7.26 -10.60 -0.44
CA ALA A 265 -6.01 -11.20 0.02
C ALA A 265 -5.37 -10.41 1.17
N LEU A 266 -5.57 -9.09 1.23
CA LEU A 266 -5.05 -8.22 2.28
C LEU A 266 -5.96 -8.11 3.50
N GLY A 267 -7.27 -8.42 3.35
CA GLY A 267 -8.26 -8.35 4.41
C GLY A 267 -9.67 -8.12 3.89
N PRO A 268 -10.69 -8.40 4.69
CA PRO A 268 -12.11 -8.25 4.27
C PRO A 268 -12.53 -6.79 4.09
N ASP A 269 -11.89 -5.86 4.80
CA ASP A 269 -12.15 -4.42 4.83
C ASP A 269 -11.14 -3.59 4.02
N VAL A 270 -10.27 -4.27 3.24
CA VAL A 270 -9.20 -3.65 2.46
C VAL A 270 -9.52 -3.66 0.97
N GLY A 271 -9.23 -2.55 0.31
CA GLY A 271 -9.35 -2.45 -1.14
C GLY A 271 -8.63 -1.24 -1.72
N ALA A 272 -8.70 -1.13 -3.03
CA ALA A 272 -8.28 0.05 -3.76
C ALA A 272 -9.51 0.81 -4.29
N LEU A 273 -9.39 2.14 -4.35
CA LEU A 273 -10.31 3.03 -5.03
C LEU A 273 -9.49 3.73 -6.12
N ILE A 274 -9.82 3.42 -7.36
CA ILE A 274 -9.19 3.99 -8.54
C ILE A 274 -10.01 5.19 -8.98
N VAL A 275 -9.36 6.29 -9.29
CA VAL A 275 -10.00 7.51 -9.83
C VAL A 275 -9.33 7.84 -11.15
N ARG A 276 -10.13 7.97 -12.19
CA ARG A 276 -9.67 8.29 -13.54
C ARG A 276 -10.51 9.38 -14.17
N SER A 277 -9.86 10.27 -14.89
CA SER A 277 -10.51 11.23 -15.77
C SER A 277 -9.80 11.25 -17.12
N ASP A 278 -10.55 11.07 -18.17
CA ASP A 278 -10.05 11.19 -19.53
C ASP A 278 -10.21 12.62 -20.04
N PRO A 279 -9.40 13.07 -21.03
CA PRO A 279 -9.63 14.34 -21.68
C PRO A 279 -10.99 14.33 -22.40
N SER A 280 -11.68 15.48 -22.36
CA SER A 280 -12.91 15.72 -23.12
C SER A 280 -12.62 15.91 -24.61
#